data_dc200430b8f994be3189649f9f97e383
#
_entry.id   dc200430b8f994be3189649f9f97e383
#
_cell.length_a   1.000
_cell.length_b   1.000
_cell.length_c   1.000
_cell.angle_alpha   90.00
_cell.angle_beta   90.00
_cell.angle_gamma   90.00
#
_symmetry.space_group_name_H-M   'P 1'
#
loop_
_entity.id
_entity.type
_entity.pdbx_description
1 polymer ?
#
loop_
_entity_poly.entity_id
_entity_poly.type
_entity_poly.pdbx_seq_one_letter_code
_entity_poly.pdbx_strand_id
1 'polypeptide(L)'
;MATRTENRSSSENRSSTRNGNRSSRSSSGGGGERSAFSFGGRGGNTGPLIGAALAGVAIGLAANYGRKALMQGMEAAAGDWDEILAAEHDMALAIFDKMLATDETQTFKRKMLLMKLTHALDKHAHQEEMVVYPALREANETVDADHLESEHGYIKTFIYELNEMGPDSPSWLEKVREFRQLVSEHAHMEEEEVFPRFKKDMDEEQNAHVTSLVNRDGFWMA
;
A
#
# COMPACT_ATOMS: atom_id res chain seq x y z
N MET A 1 -48.41 30.00 -21.10
CA MET A 1 -49.22 28.84 -20.68
C MET A 1 -48.30 27.92 -19.96
N ALA A 2 -48.17 28.02 -18.62
CA ALA A 2 -48.89 27.31 -17.58
C ALA A 2 -48.86 25.79 -17.86
N THR A 3 -48.31 24.94 -17.01
CA THR A 3 -48.67 24.68 -15.63
C THR A 3 -47.57 23.94 -14.88
N ARG A 4 -47.29 24.41 -13.77
CA ARG A 4 -46.75 23.96 -12.51
C ARG A 4 -47.55 22.78 -11.94
N THR A 5 -46.90 21.76 -11.41
CA THR A 5 -47.51 20.93 -10.36
C THR A 5 -46.46 20.56 -9.32
N GLU A 6 -46.57 21.18 -8.18
CA GLU A 6 -46.03 20.76 -6.89
C GLU A 6 -46.79 19.52 -6.40
N ASN A 7 -46.10 18.59 -5.76
CA ASN A 7 -46.75 17.77 -4.76
C ASN A 7 -45.86 17.58 -3.54
N ARG A 8 -46.43 18.03 -2.44
CA ARG A 8 -45.94 18.12 -1.09
C ARG A 8 -46.81 17.20 -0.23
N SER A 9 -46.26 16.32 0.56
CA SER A 9 -46.81 15.83 1.83
C SER A 9 -45.74 15.02 2.54
N SER A 10 -45.13 15.47 3.60
CA SER A 10 -45.67 15.56 4.98
C SER A 10 -45.71 14.21 5.68
N SER A 11 -44.74 14.05 6.60
CA SER A 11 -44.84 13.79 8.04
C SER A 11 -45.48 12.46 8.48
N GLU A 12 -44.82 11.76 9.40
CA GLU A 12 -45.07 11.68 10.85
C GLU A 12 -44.12 10.65 11.46
N ASN A 13 -43.24 10.97 12.28
CA ASN A 13 -43.12 11.01 13.72
C ASN A 13 -44.04 10.07 14.51
N ARG A 14 -43.51 9.03 15.10
CA ARG A 14 -44.00 8.46 16.37
C ARG A 14 -42.86 7.82 17.18
N SER A 15 -42.60 8.52 18.27
CA SER A 15 -41.98 8.07 19.50
C SER A 15 -42.88 7.08 20.26
N SER A 16 -42.30 6.20 21.03
CA SER A 16 -42.80 5.65 22.33
C SER A 16 -42.17 4.28 22.54
N THR A 17 -41.80 3.74 23.65
CA THR A 17 -41.79 4.11 25.05
C THR A 17 -40.88 3.12 25.79
N ARG A 18 -40.17 3.57 26.77
CA ARG A 18 -39.72 2.92 27.99
C ARG A 18 -40.44 1.62 28.37
N ASN A 19 -39.69 0.62 28.79
CA ASN A 19 -40.00 0.03 30.09
C ASN A 19 -38.73 -0.62 30.70
N GLY A 20 -38.47 -0.18 31.90
CA GLY A 20 -37.51 -0.70 32.81
C GLY A 20 -38.11 -1.86 33.62
N ASN A 21 -37.33 -2.77 34.03
CA ASN A 21 -37.62 -3.53 35.22
C ASN A 21 -36.34 -3.73 36.04
N ARG A 22 -36.41 -3.18 37.21
CA ARG A 22 -35.51 -3.39 38.36
C ARG A 22 -36.13 -4.50 39.17
N SER A 23 -35.39 -5.51 39.53
CA SER A 23 -35.64 -6.15 40.82
C SER A 23 -34.37 -6.78 41.37
N SER A 24 -34.12 -6.33 42.55
CA SER A 24 -33.09 -6.65 43.52
C SER A 24 -33.51 -7.86 44.36
N ARG A 25 -32.54 -8.39 45.05
CA ARG A 25 -32.51 -9.23 46.26
C ARG A 25 -32.01 -10.66 45.99
N SER A 26 -31.23 -11.26 46.83
CA SER A 26 -30.55 -11.01 48.10
C SER A 26 -29.85 -12.31 48.50
N SER A 27 -28.63 -12.17 49.04
CA SER A 27 -28.02 -12.90 50.14
C SER A 27 -28.36 -14.32 50.47
N SER A 28 -27.35 -15.14 50.55
CA SER A 28 -26.92 -15.99 51.72
C SER A 28 -25.92 -17.01 51.15
N GLY A 29 -24.71 -17.18 51.60
CA GLY A 29 -24.29 -17.64 52.94
C GLY A 29 -24.01 -19.11 52.86
N GLY A 30 -22.78 -19.55 52.89
CA GLY A 30 -22.42 -20.96 52.99
C GLY A 30 -20.95 -21.17 52.62
N GLY A 31 -20.18 -21.32 53.64
CA GLY A 31 -18.80 -21.61 53.71
C GLY A 31 -18.39 -22.99 53.24
N GLY A 32 -17.12 -23.13 53.13
CA GLY A 32 -16.50 -24.42 53.21
C GLY A 32 -15.65 -24.81 52.01
N GLU A 33 -14.49 -24.98 52.35
CA GLU A 33 -13.44 -25.84 51.83
C GLU A 33 -12.39 -25.18 50.96
N ARG A 34 -11.34 -24.82 51.68
CA ARG A 34 -9.99 -24.57 51.13
C ARG A 34 -9.45 -25.94 50.64
N SER A 35 -9.61 -26.23 49.41
CA SER A 35 -8.79 -27.25 48.74
C SER A 35 -7.46 -26.58 48.36
N ALA A 36 -6.48 -26.82 49.19
CA ALA A 36 -5.09 -26.58 48.86
C ALA A 36 -4.65 -27.56 47.78
N PHE A 37 -4.79 -27.17 46.53
CA PHE A 37 -4.05 -27.85 45.46
C PHE A 37 -2.60 -27.42 45.54
N SER A 38 -1.83 -28.22 46.26
CA SER A 38 -0.37 -28.23 46.17
C SER A 38 0.02 -28.63 44.76
N PHE A 39 0.31 -27.67 43.93
CA PHE A 39 0.95 -27.92 42.65
C PHE A 39 2.42 -28.17 42.95
N GLY A 40 2.75 -29.46 43.06
CA GLY A 40 4.13 -29.91 43.13
C GLY A 40 4.90 -29.34 41.96
N GLY A 41 5.87 -28.53 42.25
CA GLY A 41 6.78 -27.94 41.30
C GLY A 41 7.54 -29.03 40.53
N ARG A 42 7.05 -29.28 39.33
CA ARG A 42 7.87 -29.89 38.30
C ARG A 42 8.42 -28.73 37.50
N GLY A 43 9.68 -28.44 37.71
CA GLY A 43 10.44 -27.41 36.98
C GLY A 43 10.32 -27.63 35.48
N GLY A 44 9.31 -27.03 34.89
CA GLY A 44 9.20 -26.93 33.44
C GLY A 44 10.23 -25.92 32.97
N ASN A 45 11.15 -26.39 32.18
CA ASN A 45 12.23 -25.64 31.57
C ASN A 45 11.65 -24.66 30.49
N THR A 46 10.96 -23.60 30.96
CA THR A 46 10.37 -22.57 30.07
C THR A 46 11.36 -21.52 29.62
N GLY A 47 12.55 -21.49 30.26
CA GLY A 47 13.63 -20.56 29.92
C GLY A 47 14.11 -20.61 28.46
N PRO A 48 14.35 -21.81 27.89
CA PRO A 48 14.81 -21.89 26.50
C PRO A 48 13.74 -21.51 25.44
N LEU A 49 12.45 -21.71 25.75
CA LEU A 49 11.36 -21.36 24.83
C LEU A 49 11.13 -19.83 24.76
N ILE A 50 11.22 -19.16 25.92
CA ILE A 50 11.09 -17.69 25.95
C ILE A 50 12.33 -17.05 25.29
N GLY A 51 13.51 -17.57 25.56
CA GLY A 51 14.75 -17.12 24.90
C GLY A 51 14.74 -17.32 23.40
N ALA A 52 14.23 -18.47 22.92
CA ALA A 52 14.11 -18.74 21.51
C ALA A 52 13.08 -17.83 20.81
N ALA A 53 11.96 -17.52 21.48
CA ALA A 53 10.95 -16.61 20.93
C ALA A 53 11.50 -15.18 20.84
N LEU A 54 12.18 -14.68 21.87
CA LEU A 54 12.78 -13.35 21.84
C LEU A 54 13.93 -13.25 20.84
N ALA A 55 14.77 -14.29 20.73
CA ALA A 55 15.82 -14.34 19.72
C ALA A 55 15.24 -14.37 18.28
N GLY A 56 14.16 -15.13 18.06
CA GLY A 56 13.47 -15.16 16.77
C GLY A 56 12.89 -13.81 16.36
N VAL A 57 12.28 -13.09 17.30
CA VAL A 57 11.77 -11.73 17.07
C VAL A 57 12.92 -10.76 16.78
N ALA A 58 14.00 -10.81 17.55
CA ALA A 58 15.16 -9.94 17.33
C ALA A 58 15.84 -10.21 15.97
N ILE A 59 15.98 -11.47 15.57
CA ILE A 59 16.54 -11.84 14.26
C ILE A 59 15.59 -11.39 13.15
N GLY A 60 14.28 -11.57 13.31
CA GLY A 60 13.28 -11.14 12.32
C GLY A 60 13.28 -9.62 12.13
N LEU A 61 13.34 -8.86 13.22
CA LEU A 61 13.45 -7.41 13.16
C LEU A 61 14.77 -6.97 12.50
N ALA A 62 15.92 -7.55 12.92
CA ALA A 62 17.21 -7.23 12.36
C ALA A 62 17.28 -7.56 10.84
N ALA A 63 16.72 -8.69 10.42
CA ALA A 63 16.64 -9.07 9.00
C ALA A 63 15.75 -8.07 8.21
N ASN A 64 14.61 -7.64 8.76
CA ASN A 64 13.74 -6.68 8.10
C ASN A 64 14.40 -5.29 8.01
N TYR A 65 15.02 -4.82 9.08
CA TYR A 65 15.79 -3.56 9.06
C TYR A 65 16.99 -3.63 8.12
N GLY A 66 17.70 -4.75 8.12
CA GLY A 66 18.83 -4.98 7.19
C GLY A 66 18.39 -4.97 5.73
N ARG A 67 17.25 -5.59 5.40
CA ARG A 67 16.66 -5.55 4.06
C ARG A 67 16.25 -4.14 3.66
N LYS A 68 15.56 -3.42 4.55
CA LYS A 68 15.16 -2.03 4.30
C LYS A 68 16.37 -1.12 4.12
N ALA A 69 17.40 -1.23 4.96
CA ALA A 69 18.63 -0.46 4.82
C ALA A 69 19.39 -0.76 3.53
N LEU A 70 19.37 -2.02 3.06
CA LEU A 70 19.96 -2.38 1.79
C LEU A 70 19.20 -1.77 0.61
N MET A 71 17.87 -1.85 0.62
CA MET A 71 17.02 -1.25 -0.41
C MET A 71 17.21 0.28 -0.46
N GLN A 72 17.17 0.94 0.70
CA GLN A 72 17.44 2.37 0.82
C GLN A 72 18.83 2.75 0.33
N GLY A 73 19.85 1.94 0.63
CA GLY A 73 21.21 2.18 0.13
C GLY A 73 21.32 2.06 -1.38
N MET A 74 20.53 1.21 -2.01
CA MET A 74 20.44 1.11 -3.47
C MET A 74 19.73 2.32 -4.07
N GLU A 75 18.64 2.79 -3.46
CA GLU A 75 17.92 4.00 -3.88
C GLU A 75 18.79 5.25 -3.72
N ALA A 76 19.46 5.43 -2.57
CA ALA A 76 20.39 6.54 -2.35
C ALA A 76 21.59 6.54 -3.30
N ALA A 77 21.96 5.38 -3.84
CA ALA A 77 23.00 5.26 -4.86
C ALA A 77 22.49 5.55 -6.28
N ALA A 78 21.18 5.63 -6.48
CA ALA A 78 20.56 5.95 -7.76
C ALA A 78 20.63 7.46 -8.09
N GLY A 79 20.91 8.32 -7.11
CA GLY A 79 21.06 9.76 -7.30
C GLY A 79 19.91 10.58 -6.74
N ASP A 80 19.46 11.58 -7.50
CA ASP A 80 18.36 12.46 -7.14
C ASP A 80 16.99 11.76 -7.26
N TRP A 81 15.93 12.42 -6.80
CA TRP A 81 14.56 11.88 -6.77
C TRP A 81 14.07 11.38 -8.13
N ASP A 82 14.37 12.08 -9.22
CA ASP A 82 13.99 11.70 -10.59
C ASP A 82 14.72 10.43 -11.07
N GLU A 83 16.00 10.28 -10.75
CA GLU A 83 16.78 9.08 -11.07
C GLU A 83 16.33 7.86 -10.25
N ILE A 84 15.89 8.10 -8.99
CA ILE A 84 15.29 7.05 -8.13
C ILE A 84 13.99 6.55 -8.74
N LEU A 85 13.09 7.44 -9.14
CA LEU A 85 11.80 7.09 -9.73
C LEU A 85 11.96 6.41 -11.09
N ALA A 86 12.87 6.89 -11.94
CA ALA A 86 13.21 6.23 -13.21
C ALA A 86 13.74 4.79 -13.00
N ALA A 87 14.57 4.57 -12.00
CA ALA A 87 15.02 3.22 -11.66
C ALA A 87 13.89 2.32 -11.16
N GLU A 88 12.86 2.87 -10.53
CA GLU A 88 11.65 2.14 -10.11
C GLU A 88 10.75 1.79 -11.30
N HIS A 89 10.63 2.67 -12.30
CA HIS A 89 9.98 2.36 -13.57
C HIS A 89 10.66 1.20 -14.27
N ASP A 90 11.99 1.23 -14.39
CA ASP A 90 12.78 0.14 -14.98
C ASP A 90 12.54 -1.20 -14.25
N MET A 91 12.49 -1.17 -12.92
CA MET A 91 12.18 -2.36 -12.13
C MET A 91 10.77 -2.89 -12.40
N ALA A 92 9.77 -2.03 -12.50
CA ALA A 92 8.40 -2.41 -12.82
C ALA A 92 8.31 -3.01 -14.22
N LEU A 93 8.91 -2.36 -15.23
CA LEU A 93 8.97 -2.86 -16.61
C LEU A 93 9.67 -4.22 -16.71
N ALA A 94 10.75 -4.43 -15.96
CA ALA A 94 11.43 -5.72 -15.88
C ALA A 94 10.57 -6.82 -15.23
N ILE A 95 9.65 -6.48 -14.32
CA ILE A 95 8.69 -7.45 -13.78
C ILE A 95 7.65 -7.80 -14.85
N PHE A 96 7.13 -6.82 -15.61
CA PHE A 96 6.24 -7.07 -16.75
C PHE A 96 6.86 -8.01 -17.77
N ASP A 97 8.13 -7.83 -18.12
CA ASP A 97 8.84 -8.70 -19.06
C ASP A 97 8.91 -10.15 -18.55
N LYS A 98 9.15 -10.33 -17.25
CA LYS A 98 9.09 -11.66 -16.61
C LYS A 98 7.68 -12.24 -16.59
N MET A 99 6.64 -11.42 -16.47
CA MET A 99 5.24 -11.86 -16.56
C MET A 99 4.90 -12.31 -17.98
N LEU A 100 5.30 -11.56 -18.98
CA LEU A 100 5.09 -11.87 -20.41
C LEU A 100 5.84 -13.11 -20.87
N ALA A 101 6.94 -13.46 -20.22
CA ALA A 101 7.71 -14.68 -20.46
C ALA A 101 7.11 -15.93 -19.78
N THR A 102 5.89 -15.85 -19.21
CA THR A 102 5.19 -16.99 -18.60
C THR A 102 4.20 -17.62 -19.56
N ASP A 103 3.89 -18.89 -19.36
CA ASP A 103 2.78 -19.59 -20.00
C ASP A 103 1.61 -19.86 -19.02
N GLU A 104 0.50 -20.37 -19.56
CA GLU A 104 -0.75 -20.62 -18.81
C GLU A 104 -0.59 -21.69 -17.69
N THR A 105 0.43 -22.52 -17.75
CA THR A 105 0.69 -23.53 -16.71
C THR A 105 1.41 -22.97 -15.49
N GLN A 106 2.01 -21.78 -15.62
CA GLN A 106 2.83 -21.15 -14.60
C GLN A 106 2.02 -20.19 -13.70
N THR A 107 0.82 -20.59 -13.32
CA THR A 107 -0.14 -19.76 -12.57
C THR A 107 0.42 -19.22 -11.25
N PHE A 108 1.15 -20.05 -10.50
CA PHE A 108 1.80 -19.62 -9.26
C PHE A 108 2.86 -18.52 -9.51
N LYS A 109 3.69 -18.70 -10.57
CA LYS A 109 4.70 -17.70 -10.95
C LYS A 109 4.05 -16.39 -11.37
N ARG A 110 2.97 -16.44 -12.18
CA ARG A 110 2.19 -15.27 -12.58
C ARG A 110 1.64 -14.50 -11.36
N LYS A 111 1.04 -15.22 -10.41
CA LYS A 111 0.51 -14.64 -9.17
C LYS A 111 1.60 -13.97 -8.33
N MET A 112 2.76 -14.62 -8.18
CA MET A 112 3.89 -14.05 -7.44
C MET A 112 4.48 -12.82 -8.13
N LEU A 113 4.53 -12.79 -9.46
CA LEU A 113 5.00 -11.64 -10.23
C LEU A 113 4.01 -10.49 -10.16
N LEU A 114 2.69 -10.75 -10.26
CA LEU A 114 1.67 -9.72 -10.09
C LEU A 114 1.73 -9.09 -8.69
N MET A 115 1.88 -9.90 -7.64
CA MET A 115 2.04 -9.38 -6.28
C MET A 115 3.30 -8.50 -6.13
N LYS A 116 4.42 -8.88 -6.76
CA LYS A 116 5.63 -8.07 -6.76
C LYS A 116 5.46 -6.76 -7.53
N LEU A 117 4.80 -6.83 -8.67
CA LEU A 117 4.48 -5.65 -9.48
C LEU A 117 3.59 -4.68 -8.72
N THR A 118 2.51 -5.19 -8.11
CA THR A 118 1.60 -4.37 -7.29
C THR A 118 2.37 -3.65 -6.18
N HIS A 119 3.21 -4.36 -5.43
CA HIS A 119 4.00 -3.74 -4.36
C HIS A 119 4.98 -2.68 -4.89
N ALA A 120 5.63 -2.94 -6.03
CA ALA A 120 6.54 -1.98 -6.65
C ALA A 120 5.80 -0.71 -7.09
N LEU A 121 4.67 -0.86 -7.78
CA LEU A 121 3.86 0.26 -8.26
C LEU A 121 3.16 1.02 -7.13
N ASP A 122 2.70 0.34 -6.06
CA ASP A 122 2.12 1.00 -4.89
C ASP A 122 3.15 1.87 -4.15
N LYS A 123 4.38 1.36 -4.01
CA LYS A 123 5.49 2.13 -3.41
C LYS A 123 5.80 3.37 -4.24
N HIS A 124 5.99 3.19 -5.53
CA HIS A 124 6.33 4.23 -6.50
C HIS A 124 5.25 5.32 -6.53
N ALA A 125 4.00 4.95 -6.79
CA ALA A 125 2.88 5.87 -6.78
C ALA A 125 2.73 6.62 -5.44
N HIS A 126 3.02 5.99 -4.30
CA HIS A 126 2.99 6.65 -3.01
C HIS A 126 4.04 7.76 -2.91
N GLN A 127 5.26 7.53 -3.40
CA GLN A 127 6.32 8.55 -3.40
C GLN A 127 5.93 9.75 -4.26
N GLU A 128 5.32 9.53 -5.40
CA GLU A 128 4.88 10.59 -6.31
C GLU A 128 3.64 11.33 -5.78
N GLU A 129 2.59 10.61 -5.40
CA GLU A 129 1.34 11.18 -4.89
C GLU A 129 1.56 11.98 -3.58
N MET A 130 2.54 11.59 -2.76
CA MET A 130 2.81 12.25 -1.46
C MET A 130 3.91 13.29 -1.51
N VAL A 131 4.79 13.26 -2.51
CA VAL A 131 5.96 14.14 -2.56
C VAL A 131 6.02 14.91 -3.86
N VAL A 132 6.12 14.24 -5.01
CA VAL A 132 6.44 14.88 -6.29
C VAL A 132 5.26 15.68 -6.84
N TYR A 133 4.06 15.09 -6.88
CA TYR A 133 2.87 15.78 -7.41
C TYR A 133 2.41 16.97 -6.55
N PRO A 134 2.48 16.92 -5.21
CA PRO A 134 2.32 18.13 -4.40
C PRO A 134 3.34 19.23 -4.74
N ALA A 135 4.62 18.87 -4.92
CA ALA A 135 5.65 19.83 -5.28
C ALA A 135 5.45 20.41 -6.69
N LEU A 136 5.01 19.61 -7.67
CA LEU A 136 4.58 20.10 -8.99
C LEU A 136 3.45 21.13 -8.89
N ARG A 137 2.44 20.86 -8.05
CA ARG A 137 1.32 21.81 -7.83
C ARG A 137 1.80 23.12 -7.19
N GLU A 138 2.73 23.04 -6.26
CA GLU A 138 3.35 24.25 -5.66
C GLU A 138 4.15 25.06 -6.68
N ALA A 139 4.74 24.40 -7.67
CA ALA A 139 5.43 25.03 -8.80
C ALA A 139 4.48 25.52 -9.91
N ASN A 140 3.16 25.46 -9.72
CA ASN A 140 2.10 25.80 -10.69
C ASN A 140 1.99 24.85 -11.89
N GLU A 141 2.53 23.64 -11.82
CA GLU A 141 2.37 22.58 -12.82
C GLU A 141 1.18 21.66 -12.48
N THR A 142 0.06 22.25 -12.07
CA THR A 142 -1.13 21.51 -11.60
C THR A 142 -1.73 20.61 -12.67
N VAL A 143 -1.70 21.02 -13.94
CA VAL A 143 -2.28 20.24 -15.04
C VAL A 143 -1.54 18.91 -15.22
N ASP A 144 -0.21 18.94 -15.17
CA ASP A 144 0.60 17.75 -15.31
C ASP A 144 0.44 16.83 -14.10
N ALA A 145 0.48 17.40 -12.88
CA ALA A 145 0.25 16.64 -11.67
C ALA A 145 -1.12 15.94 -11.64
N ASP A 146 -2.20 16.63 -12.07
CA ASP A 146 -3.55 16.06 -12.10
C ASP A 146 -3.67 14.97 -13.18
N HIS A 147 -2.97 15.13 -14.32
CA HIS A 147 -2.94 14.15 -15.38
C HIS A 147 -2.24 12.85 -14.92
N LEU A 148 -1.05 12.96 -14.38
CA LEU A 148 -0.26 11.83 -13.87
C LEU A 148 -0.99 11.09 -12.73
N GLU A 149 -1.61 11.82 -11.80
CA GLU A 149 -2.41 11.21 -10.74
C GLU A 149 -3.64 10.46 -11.31
N SER A 150 -4.24 10.96 -12.39
CA SER A 150 -5.32 10.26 -13.10
C SER A 150 -4.85 8.94 -13.71
N GLU A 151 -3.63 8.89 -14.26
CA GLU A 151 -3.04 7.67 -14.82
C GLU A 151 -2.80 6.61 -13.74
N HIS A 152 -2.40 7.01 -12.53
CA HIS A 152 -2.34 6.10 -11.36
C HIS A 152 -3.70 5.44 -11.06
N GLY A 153 -4.81 6.13 -11.30
CA GLY A 153 -6.14 5.55 -11.21
C GLY A 153 -6.34 4.38 -12.19
N TYR A 154 -5.85 4.52 -13.44
CA TYR A 154 -5.87 3.44 -14.41
C TYR A 154 -4.93 2.30 -14.03
N ILE A 155 -3.73 2.58 -13.54
CA ILE A 155 -2.78 1.59 -13.02
C ILE A 155 -3.43 0.72 -11.93
N LYS A 156 -4.08 1.35 -10.95
CA LYS A 156 -4.83 0.67 -9.87
C LYS A 156 -5.97 -0.20 -10.44
N THR A 157 -6.64 0.26 -11.49
CA THR A 157 -7.69 -0.50 -12.18
C THR A 157 -7.14 -1.75 -12.86
N PHE A 158 -6.01 -1.66 -13.57
CA PHE A 158 -5.36 -2.81 -14.21
C PHE A 158 -4.92 -3.87 -13.18
N ILE A 159 -4.37 -3.44 -12.05
CA ILE A 159 -4.02 -4.34 -10.93
C ILE A 159 -5.25 -5.10 -10.44
N TYR A 160 -6.36 -4.39 -10.22
CA TYR A 160 -7.63 -5.00 -9.80
C TYR A 160 -8.13 -6.02 -10.84
N GLU A 161 -8.21 -5.63 -12.11
CA GLU A 161 -8.69 -6.50 -13.18
C GLU A 161 -7.84 -7.77 -13.35
N LEU A 162 -6.51 -7.68 -13.26
CA LEU A 162 -5.61 -8.83 -13.32
C LEU A 162 -5.79 -9.78 -12.13
N ASN A 163 -6.09 -9.27 -10.94
CA ASN A 163 -6.40 -10.09 -9.77
C ASN A 163 -7.74 -10.81 -9.92
N GLU A 164 -8.78 -10.11 -10.41
CA GLU A 164 -10.11 -10.69 -10.63
C GLU A 164 -10.13 -11.72 -11.77
N MET A 165 -9.39 -11.46 -12.84
CA MET A 165 -9.30 -12.36 -13.99
C MET A 165 -8.68 -13.71 -13.63
N GLY A 166 -7.74 -13.75 -12.70
CA GLY A 166 -6.97 -14.92 -12.36
C GLY A 166 -5.84 -15.25 -13.36
N PRO A 167 -4.76 -15.86 -12.85
CA PRO A 167 -3.54 -16.06 -13.62
C PRO A 167 -3.63 -17.17 -14.68
N ASP A 168 -4.68 -17.98 -14.70
CA ASP A 168 -4.97 -19.05 -15.65
C ASP A 168 -5.86 -18.60 -16.81
N SER A 169 -6.34 -17.37 -16.78
CA SER A 169 -7.17 -16.82 -17.86
C SER A 169 -6.38 -16.76 -19.18
N PRO A 170 -6.97 -17.18 -20.31
CA PRO A 170 -6.36 -17.05 -21.63
C PRO A 170 -6.02 -15.59 -22.02
N SER A 171 -6.80 -14.63 -21.53
CA SER A 171 -6.58 -13.20 -21.81
C SER A 171 -5.61 -12.52 -20.83
N TRP A 172 -5.07 -13.24 -19.86
CA TRP A 172 -4.23 -12.66 -18.82
C TRP A 172 -2.98 -11.97 -19.38
N LEU A 173 -2.28 -12.62 -20.33
CA LEU A 173 -1.08 -12.04 -20.95
C LEU A 173 -1.40 -10.84 -21.87
N GLU A 174 -2.57 -10.82 -22.49
CA GLU A 174 -3.04 -9.66 -23.27
C GLU A 174 -3.23 -8.45 -22.35
N LYS A 175 -3.93 -8.64 -21.24
CA LYS A 175 -4.12 -7.61 -20.21
C LYS A 175 -2.78 -7.13 -19.64
N VAL A 176 -1.81 -8.02 -19.42
CA VAL A 176 -0.46 -7.64 -18.97
C VAL A 176 0.25 -6.77 -20.01
N ARG A 177 0.09 -7.03 -21.34
CA ARG A 177 0.69 -6.18 -22.38
C ARG A 177 0.09 -4.79 -22.41
N GLU A 178 -1.25 -4.69 -22.31
CA GLU A 178 -1.94 -3.40 -22.23
C GLU A 178 -1.48 -2.60 -21.03
N PHE A 179 -1.38 -3.26 -19.88
CA PHE A 179 -0.93 -2.63 -18.64
C PHE A 179 0.54 -2.18 -18.74
N ARG A 180 1.41 -3.01 -19.28
CA ARG A 180 2.82 -2.64 -19.51
C ARG A 180 2.95 -1.42 -20.41
N GLN A 181 2.12 -1.33 -21.45
CA GLN A 181 2.11 -0.18 -22.35
C GLN A 181 1.71 1.09 -21.61
N LEU A 182 0.64 1.07 -20.83
CA LEU A 182 0.21 2.21 -20.01
C LEU A 182 1.34 2.68 -19.08
N VAL A 183 1.97 1.76 -18.32
CA VAL A 183 3.08 2.12 -17.41
C VAL A 183 4.29 2.66 -18.18
N SER A 184 4.60 2.13 -19.36
CA SER A 184 5.71 2.62 -20.19
C SER A 184 5.45 4.02 -20.76
N GLU A 185 4.21 4.34 -21.14
CA GLU A 185 3.81 5.66 -21.63
C GLU A 185 3.83 6.68 -20.50
N HIS A 186 3.35 6.31 -19.32
CA HIS A 186 3.40 7.10 -18.10
C HIS A 186 4.84 7.45 -17.71
N ALA A 187 5.71 6.43 -17.57
CA ALA A 187 7.13 6.62 -17.28
C ALA A 187 7.83 7.54 -18.30
N HIS A 188 7.56 7.34 -19.58
CA HIS A 188 8.13 8.16 -20.65
C HIS A 188 7.74 9.65 -20.52
N MET A 189 6.47 9.93 -20.21
CA MET A 189 6.01 11.29 -20.03
C MET A 189 6.69 11.96 -18.83
N GLU A 190 6.86 11.25 -17.73
CA GLU A 190 7.54 11.77 -16.56
C GLU A 190 9.03 12.01 -16.80
N GLU A 191 9.74 11.02 -17.31
CA GLU A 191 11.19 11.05 -17.49
C GLU A 191 11.66 11.99 -18.60
N GLU A 192 10.89 12.15 -19.66
CA GLU A 192 11.30 12.93 -20.83
C GLU A 192 10.67 14.35 -20.86
N GLU A 193 9.55 14.56 -20.17
CA GLU A 193 8.82 15.82 -20.26
C GLU A 193 8.68 16.52 -18.91
N VAL A 194 8.04 15.87 -17.92
CA VAL A 194 7.62 16.55 -16.69
C VAL A 194 8.78 16.72 -15.72
N PHE A 195 9.49 15.64 -15.38
CA PHE A 195 10.57 15.70 -14.39
C PHE A 195 11.74 16.58 -14.82
N PRO A 196 12.24 16.54 -16.09
CA PRO A 196 13.32 17.42 -16.52
C PRO A 196 12.94 18.91 -16.47
N ARG A 197 11.68 19.24 -16.81
CA ARG A 197 11.19 20.61 -16.74
C ARG A 197 11.11 21.08 -15.29
N PHE A 198 10.48 20.27 -14.42
CA PHE A 198 10.34 20.59 -13.01
C PHE A 198 11.70 20.71 -12.29
N LYS A 199 12.60 19.75 -12.51
CA LYS A 199 13.97 19.78 -11.92
C LYS A 199 14.77 21.00 -12.34
N LYS A 200 14.60 21.47 -13.59
CA LYS A 200 15.28 22.66 -14.10
C LYS A 200 14.89 23.94 -13.35
N ASP A 201 13.65 24.00 -12.86
CA ASP A 201 13.12 25.18 -12.17
C ASP A 201 13.41 25.13 -10.64
N MET A 202 13.96 24.02 -10.14
CA MET A 202 14.41 23.87 -8.75
C MET A 202 15.78 24.44 -8.51
N ASP A 203 15.99 25.03 -7.32
CA ASP A 203 17.31 25.22 -6.77
C ASP A 203 17.86 23.95 -6.10
N GLU A 204 19.15 23.99 -5.71
CA GLU A 204 19.83 22.82 -5.11
C GLU A 204 19.18 22.39 -3.78
N GLU A 205 18.70 23.34 -2.96
CA GLU A 205 18.06 23.05 -1.68
C GLU A 205 16.69 22.38 -1.89
N GLN A 206 15.91 22.85 -2.84
CA GLN A 206 14.61 22.25 -3.23
C GLN A 206 14.79 20.84 -3.77
N ASN A 207 15.75 20.63 -4.69
CA ASN A 207 16.05 19.30 -5.24
C ASN A 207 16.48 18.32 -4.15
N ALA A 208 17.39 18.74 -3.26
CA ALA A 208 17.84 17.91 -2.14
C ALA A 208 16.68 17.61 -1.15
N HIS A 209 15.78 18.55 -0.95
CA HIS A 209 14.62 18.37 -0.09
C HIS A 209 13.66 17.31 -0.66
N VAL A 210 13.26 17.42 -1.94
CA VAL A 210 12.40 16.44 -2.61
C VAL A 210 13.06 15.05 -2.60
N THR A 211 14.35 14.96 -2.92
CA THR A 211 15.12 13.70 -2.86
C THR A 211 15.07 13.06 -1.46
N SER A 212 15.24 13.87 -0.41
CA SER A 212 15.14 13.36 0.98
C SER A 212 13.76 12.83 1.32
N LEU A 213 12.69 13.48 0.83
CA LEU A 213 11.31 13.05 1.07
C LEU A 213 10.98 11.76 0.31
N VAL A 214 11.35 11.68 -0.98
CA VAL A 214 11.17 10.46 -1.79
C VAL A 214 11.88 9.27 -1.15
N ASN A 215 13.14 9.42 -0.73
CA ASN A 215 13.88 8.38 -0.02
C ASN A 215 13.20 7.96 1.29
N ARG A 216 12.73 8.91 2.08
CA ARG A 216 12.03 8.64 3.34
C ARG A 216 10.77 7.82 3.11
N ASP A 217 9.95 8.22 2.13
CA ASP A 217 8.68 7.55 1.86
C ASP A 217 8.90 6.17 1.23
N GLY A 218 9.88 6.03 0.33
CA GLY A 218 10.31 4.74 -0.19
C GLY A 218 10.77 3.77 0.92
N PHE A 219 11.45 4.28 1.95
CA PHE A 219 11.85 3.45 3.11
C PHE A 219 10.64 2.91 3.89
N TRP A 220 9.61 3.70 4.09
CA TRP A 220 8.43 3.26 4.84
C TRP A 220 7.58 2.25 4.07
N MET A 221 7.58 2.34 2.74
CA MET A 221 6.81 1.45 1.85
C MET A 221 7.58 0.16 1.45
N ALA A 222 8.87 0.04 1.73
CA ALA A 222 9.74 -1.08 1.33
C ALA A 222 9.48 -2.41 2.08
#